data_2954f27f4b4910246d543cf93b9cc00d
#
_entry.id   2954f27f4b4910246d543cf93b9cc00d
#
_cell.length_a   1.000
_cell.length_b   1.000
_cell.length_c   1.000
_cell.angle_alpha   90.00
_cell.angle_beta   90.00
_cell.angle_gamma   90.00
#
_symmetry.space_group_name_H-M   'P 1'
#
loop_
_entity.id
_entity.type
_entity.pdbx_description
1 polymer ?
#
loop_
_entity_poly.entity_id
_entity_poly.type
_entity_poly.pdbx_seq_one_letter_code
_entity_poly.pdbx_strand_id
1 'polypeptide(L)'
;TTGRFAEQFEAEFAQVMGMKHALLCNSGSSANLLALTALTSPRLNERALKDGDEVVTVAAGFPTTVNPIYQNRLTPVFVDVQLGTFDATIESIEAAIGPKTKAIMMAHTLGNPFNLDGVMRIAKEHNLFVIEDTCDAVGATYNGKPVGSFGDISTTSFYPAHHITMGE
;
A
#
# COMPACT_ATOMS: atom_id res chain seq x y z
N THR A 1 -12.52 6.78 -17.19
CA THR A 1 -13.92 6.74 -17.64
C THR A 1 -14.53 5.42 -17.24
N THR A 2 -15.62 5.48 -16.50
CA THR A 2 -16.42 4.32 -16.16
C THR A 2 -17.16 3.80 -17.40
N GLY A 3 -17.31 2.50 -17.51
CA GLY A 3 -18.03 1.84 -18.60
C GLY A 3 -17.82 0.34 -18.49
N ARG A 4 -18.53 -0.41 -19.32
CA ARG A 4 -18.55 -1.89 -19.24
C ARG A 4 -17.16 -2.55 -19.19
N PHE A 5 -16.17 -1.98 -19.87
CA PHE A 5 -14.81 -2.53 -19.88
C PHE A 5 -14.09 -2.24 -18.55
N ALA A 6 -14.33 -1.07 -17.95
CA ALA A 6 -13.78 -0.76 -16.61
C ALA A 6 -14.41 -1.69 -15.57
N GLU A 7 -15.72 -1.86 -15.58
CA GLU A 7 -16.43 -2.76 -14.67
C GLU A 7 -15.97 -4.22 -14.81
N GLN A 8 -15.78 -4.67 -16.05
CA GLN A 8 -15.25 -6.00 -16.32
C GLN A 8 -13.83 -6.14 -15.79
N PHE A 9 -12.96 -5.17 -16.08
CA PHE A 9 -11.58 -5.16 -15.58
C PHE A 9 -11.52 -5.18 -14.06
N GLU A 10 -12.28 -4.33 -13.39
CA GLU A 10 -12.33 -4.27 -11.92
C GLU A 10 -12.72 -5.63 -11.32
N ALA A 11 -13.73 -6.28 -11.89
CA ALA A 11 -14.18 -7.59 -11.42
C ALA A 11 -13.12 -8.69 -11.63
N GLU A 12 -12.54 -8.76 -12.82
CA GLU A 12 -11.51 -9.77 -13.17
C GLU A 12 -10.20 -9.50 -12.40
N PHE A 13 -9.78 -8.25 -12.29
CA PHE A 13 -8.56 -7.88 -11.57
C PHE A 13 -8.67 -8.16 -10.07
N ALA A 14 -9.82 -7.86 -9.46
CA ALA A 14 -10.08 -8.24 -8.07
C ALA A 14 -9.93 -9.75 -7.86
N GLN A 15 -10.45 -10.56 -8.79
CA GLN A 15 -10.32 -12.02 -8.72
C GLN A 15 -8.86 -12.47 -8.86
N VAL A 16 -8.11 -11.91 -9.82
CA VAL A 16 -6.68 -12.24 -10.03
C VAL A 16 -5.84 -11.89 -8.80
N MET A 17 -6.11 -10.74 -8.18
CA MET A 17 -5.41 -10.28 -6.99
C MET A 17 -5.88 -10.96 -5.70
N GLY A 18 -6.92 -11.80 -5.75
CA GLY A 18 -7.50 -12.43 -4.56
C GLY A 18 -8.18 -11.43 -3.62
N MET A 19 -8.59 -10.27 -4.14
CA MET A 19 -9.24 -9.20 -3.38
C MET A 19 -10.75 -9.20 -3.61
N LYS A 20 -11.49 -8.60 -2.67
CA LYS A 20 -12.95 -8.54 -2.76
C LYS A 20 -13.42 -7.52 -3.79
N HIS A 21 -12.70 -6.44 -3.95
CA HIS A 21 -13.02 -5.34 -4.86
C HIS A 21 -11.76 -4.77 -5.48
N ALA A 22 -11.87 -4.26 -6.69
CA ALA A 22 -10.89 -3.39 -7.33
C ALA A 22 -11.62 -2.16 -7.89
N LEU A 23 -10.94 -1.03 -7.92
CA LEU A 23 -11.45 0.22 -8.45
C LEU A 23 -10.38 0.86 -9.32
N LEU A 24 -10.75 1.28 -10.52
CA LEU A 24 -9.89 2.03 -11.42
C LEU A 24 -9.88 3.51 -11.08
N CYS A 25 -8.70 4.10 -11.16
CA CYS A 25 -8.50 5.54 -11.16
C CYS A 25 -7.49 5.93 -12.25
N ASN A 26 -7.18 7.20 -12.38
CA ASN A 26 -6.38 7.71 -13.50
C ASN A 26 -4.87 7.45 -13.41
N SER A 27 -4.34 7.05 -12.25
CA SER A 27 -2.91 6.74 -12.10
C SER A 27 -2.62 6.01 -10.78
N GLY A 28 -1.45 5.35 -10.68
CA GLY A 28 -0.95 4.78 -9.42
C GLY A 28 -0.78 5.80 -8.32
N SER A 29 -0.35 7.02 -8.66
CA SER A 29 -0.25 8.14 -7.71
C SER A 29 -1.62 8.49 -7.10
N SER A 30 -2.66 8.53 -7.93
CA SER A 30 -4.03 8.75 -7.45
C SER A 30 -4.56 7.55 -6.68
N ALA A 31 -4.17 6.33 -7.03
CA ALA A 31 -4.51 5.14 -6.28
C ALA A 31 -3.95 5.20 -4.85
N ASN A 32 -2.66 5.56 -4.70
CA ASN A 32 -2.02 5.74 -3.41
C ASN A 32 -2.72 6.83 -2.57
N LEU A 33 -3.04 7.96 -3.19
CA LEU A 33 -3.77 9.04 -2.51
C LEU A 33 -5.16 8.58 -2.08
N LEU A 34 -5.90 7.92 -2.96
CA LEU A 34 -7.25 7.42 -2.67
C LEU A 34 -7.23 6.38 -1.55
N ALA A 35 -6.28 5.43 -1.58
CA ALA A 35 -6.13 4.38 -0.58
C ALA A 35 -5.93 4.97 0.81
N LEU A 36 -4.98 5.90 0.96
CA LEU A 36 -4.72 6.50 2.27
C LEU A 36 -5.84 7.44 2.70
N THR A 37 -6.42 8.22 1.77
CA THR A 37 -7.56 9.09 2.07
C THR A 37 -8.78 8.29 2.53
N ALA A 38 -9.00 7.09 1.98
CA ALA A 38 -10.09 6.23 2.44
C ALA A 38 -9.97 5.85 3.93
N LEU A 39 -8.75 5.76 4.46
CA LEU A 39 -8.51 5.48 5.88
C LEU A 39 -8.82 6.67 6.80
N THR A 40 -9.00 7.88 6.27
CA THR A 40 -9.44 9.05 7.04
C THR A 40 -10.98 9.17 7.09
N SER A 41 -11.70 8.24 6.45
CA SER A 41 -13.15 8.28 6.35
C SER A 41 -13.82 8.15 7.73
N PRO A 42 -14.78 9.02 8.08
CA PRO A 42 -15.52 8.93 9.33
C PRO A 42 -16.33 7.62 9.47
N ARG A 43 -16.55 6.89 8.37
CA ARG A 43 -17.18 5.57 8.40
C ARG A 43 -16.35 4.51 9.12
N LEU A 44 -15.06 4.74 9.31
CA LEU A 44 -14.17 3.87 10.09
C LEU A 44 -14.25 4.13 11.61
N ASN A 45 -15.07 5.10 12.02
CA ASN A 45 -15.30 5.47 13.42
C ASN A 45 -13.97 5.78 14.16
N GLU A 46 -13.69 5.08 15.25
CA GLU A 46 -12.49 5.27 16.06
C GLU A 46 -11.19 4.84 15.37
N ARG A 47 -11.29 4.00 14.34
CA ARG A 47 -10.14 3.57 13.54
C ARG A 47 -9.75 4.57 12.45
N ALA A 48 -10.62 5.56 12.14
CA ALA A 48 -10.29 6.57 11.12
C ALA A 48 -9.01 7.33 11.51
N LEU A 49 -8.10 7.48 10.55
CA LEU A 49 -6.89 8.28 10.73
C LEU A 49 -7.25 9.77 10.86
N LYS A 50 -6.54 10.47 11.73
CA LYS A 50 -6.75 11.87 12.07
C LYS A 50 -5.47 12.68 11.84
N ASP A 51 -5.61 13.99 11.73
CA ASP A 51 -4.49 14.92 11.60
C ASP A 51 -3.40 14.62 12.65
N GLY A 52 -2.17 14.43 12.19
CA GLY A 52 -1.02 14.13 13.03
C GLY A 52 -0.84 12.66 13.43
N ASP A 53 -1.75 11.76 13.04
CA ASP A 53 -1.50 10.33 13.15
C ASP A 53 -0.30 9.92 12.26
N GLU A 54 0.41 8.90 12.69
CA GLU A 54 1.66 8.47 12.07
C GLU A 54 1.44 7.30 11.12
N VAL A 55 2.16 7.34 9.99
CA VAL A 55 2.21 6.26 9.00
C VAL A 55 3.66 5.85 8.79
N VAL A 56 4.00 4.61 9.09
CA VAL A 56 5.33 4.06 8.85
C VAL A 56 5.49 3.80 7.36
N THR A 57 6.61 4.29 6.81
CA THR A 57 6.97 4.13 5.39
C THR A 57 8.49 4.06 5.23
N VAL A 58 8.99 3.67 4.06
CA VAL A 58 10.42 3.62 3.81
C VAL A 58 10.98 4.98 3.37
N ALA A 59 12.22 5.29 3.78
CA ALA A 59 12.91 6.51 3.37
C ALA A 59 13.38 6.45 1.90
N ALA A 60 13.75 5.26 1.43
CA ALA A 60 14.15 5.02 0.03
C ALA A 60 12.98 4.42 -0.74
N GLY A 61 12.19 5.27 -1.41
CA GLY A 61 11.01 4.83 -2.15
C GLY A 61 10.53 5.89 -3.13
N PHE A 62 9.47 5.57 -3.86
CA PHE A 62 8.90 6.50 -4.82
C PHE A 62 8.07 7.58 -4.10
N PRO A 63 8.18 8.86 -4.50
CA PRO A 63 7.50 9.97 -3.80
C PRO A 63 5.99 9.80 -3.63
N THR A 64 5.33 9.11 -4.57
CA THR A 64 3.87 8.94 -4.53
C THR A 64 3.39 7.90 -3.51
N THR A 65 4.29 7.12 -2.91
CA THR A 65 3.98 6.30 -1.73
C THR A 65 3.99 7.16 -0.47
N VAL A 66 4.79 8.25 -0.45
CA VAL A 66 4.95 9.13 0.72
C VAL A 66 4.02 10.35 0.68
N ASN A 67 3.87 10.99 -0.50
CA ASN A 67 3.09 12.23 -0.65
C ASN A 67 1.66 12.16 -0.09
N PRO A 68 0.89 11.06 -0.24
CA PRO A 68 -0.44 10.92 0.35
C PRO A 68 -0.47 11.13 1.87
N ILE A 69 0.62 10.81 2.57
CA ILE A 69 0.72 10.98 4.03
C ILE A 69 0.62 12.47 4.36
N TYR A 70 1.44 13.30 3.70
CA TYR A 70 1.39 14.76 3.89
C TYR A 70 0.08 15.37 3.40
N GLN A 71 -0.44 14.91 2.25
CA GLN A 71 -1.67 15.44 1.67
C GLN A 71 -2.88 15.19 2.59
N ASN A 72 -2.87 14.14 3.38
CA ASN A 72 -3.88 13.85 4.40
C ASN A 72 -3.53 14.40 5.79
N ARG A 73 -2.54 15.30 5.91
CA ARG A 73 -2.08 15.89 7.17
C ARG A 73 -1.63 14.87 8.22
N LEU A 74 -1.19 13.70 7.74
CA LEU A 74 -0.59 12.67 8.55
C LEU A 74 0.92 12.87 8.64
N THR A 75 1.58 12.19 9.55
CA THR A 75 3.02 12.29 9.79
C THR A 75 3.71 11.02 9.27
N PRO A 76 4.61 11.12 8.27
CA PRO A 76 5.41 9.97 7.86
C PRO A 76 6.46 9.67 8.92
N VAL A 77 6.56 8.40 9.29
CA VAL A 77 7.64 7.86 10.12
C VAL A 77 8.50 7.00 9.21
N PHE A 78 9.70 7.50 8.92
CA PHE A 78 10.60 6.84 7.97
C PHE A 78 11.41 5.76 8.64
N VAL A 79 11.49 4.60 7.98
CA VAL A 79 12.44 3.54 8.27
C VAL A 79 13.40 3.37 7.11
N ASP A 80 14.61 2.92 7.40
CA ASP A 80 15.60 2.65 6.37
C ASP A 80 15.38 1.27 5.74
N VAL A 81 15.97 1.08 4.57
CA VAL A 81 15.93 -0.18 3.82
C VAL A 81 17.25 -0.94 3.96
N GLN A 82 17.16 -2.25 3.93
CA GLN A 82 18.33 -3.11 3.93
C GLN A 82 18.96 -3.19 2.54
N LEU A 83 20.26 -3.05 2.45
CA LEU A 83 21.00 -3.26 1.19
C LEU A 83 20.82 -4.70 0.71
N GLY A 84 20.56 -4.84 -0.58
CA GLY A 84 20.36 -6.12 -1.26
C GLY A 84 18.91 -6.50 -1.46
N THR A 85 18.03 -6.24 -0.50
CA THR A 85 16.57 -6.44 -0.66
C THR A 85 15.83 -5.16 -1.02
N PHE A 86 16.35 -4.02 -0.56
CA PHE A 86 15.72 -2.69 -0.64
C PHE A 86 14.39 -2.60 0.11
N ASP A 87 14.13 -3.52 1.04
CA ASP A 87 12.97 -3.52 1.93
C ASP A 87 13.38 -3.16 3.36
N ALA A 88 12.43 -2.64 4.13
CA ALA A 88 12.61 -2.40 5.55
C ALA A 88 12.69 -3.72 6.33
N THR A 89 13.53 -3.77 7.35
CA THR A 89 13.56 -4.93 8.27
C THR A 89 12.41 -4.88 9.25
N ILE A 90 12.00 -6.03 9.76
CA ILE A 90 10.92 -6.11 10.75
C ILE A 90 11.31 -5.37 12.03
N GLU A 91 12.57 -5.46 12.43
CA GLU A 91 13.10 -4.78 13.62
C GLU A 91 13.03 -3.25 13.48
N SER A 92 13.32 -2.71 12.27
CA SER A 92 13.22 -1.26 12.03
C SER A 92 11.77 -0.78 12.04
N ILE A 93 10.85 -1.59 11.50
CA ILE A 93 9.42 -1.29 11.53
C ILE A 93 8.90 -1.31 12.97
N GLU A 94 9.20 -2.37 13.75
CA GLU A 94 8.79 -2.45 15.16
C GLU A 94 9.32 -1.28 15.99
N ALA A 95 10.57 -0.90 15.80
CA ALA A 95 11.18 0.24 16.49
C ALA A 95 10.53 1.59 16.14
N ALA A 96 9.89 1.68 14.98
CA ALA A 96 9.22 2.88 14.50
C ALA A 96 7.75 2.99 14.99
N ILE A 97 7.19 1.93 15.57
CA ILE A 97 5.81 1.94 16.06
C ILE A 97 5.71 2.74 17.36
N GLY A 98 4.87 3.75 17.35
CA GLY A 98 4.55 4.60 18.50
C GLY A 98 3.05 4.66 18.78
N PRO A 99 2.64 5.38 19.84
CA PRO A 99 1.23 5.49 20.22
C PRO A 99 0.35 6.20 19.19
N LYS A 100 0.97 6.99 18.30
CA LYS A 100 0.29 7.69 17.21
C LYS A 100 0.30 6.92 15.89
N THR A 101 1.02 5.82 15.80
CA THR A 101 1.09 5.02 14.57
C THR A 101 -0.26 4.36 14.31
N LYS A 102 -0.79 4.53 13.10
CA LYS A 102 -2.10 4.01 12.67
C LYS A 102 -2.06 3.19 11.41
N ALA A 103 -0.99 3.32 10.62
CA ALA A 103 -0.86 2.57 9.38
C ALA A 103 0.62 2.31 9.04
N ILE A 104 0.81 1.30 8.20
CA ILE A 104 2.05 1.01 7.49
C ILE A 104 1.71 1.12 6.01
N MET A 105 2.47 1.91 5.25
CA MET A 105 2.32 2.05 3.81
C MET A 105 3.68 1.91 3.14
N MET A 106 3.88 0.82 2.42
CA MET A 106 5.16 0.50 1.78
C MET A 106 4.95 -0.11 0.40
N ALA A 107 5.93 0.10 -0.48
CA ALA A 107 5.99 -0.55 -1.78
C ALA A 107 6.75 -1.87 -1.69
N HIS A 108 6.39 -2.83 -2.55
CA HIS A 108 7.20 -4.01 -2.86
C HIS A 108 8.29 -3.59 -3.85
N THR A 109 9.40 -3.12 -3.33
CA THR A 109 10.44 -2.41 -4.08
C THR A 109 11.03 -3.27 -5.19
N LEU A 110 11.02 -2.76 -6.41
CA LEU A 110 11.54 -3.46 -7.61
C LEU A 110 10.91 -4.84 -7.83
N GLY A 111 9.69 -5.05 -7.37
CA GLY A 111 8.98 -6.33 -7.46
C GLY A 111 9.37 -7.35 -6.41
N ASN A 112 10.22 -6.98 -5.44
CA ASN A 112 10.62 -7.85 -4.34
C ASN A 112 9.65 -7.69 -3.17
N PRO A 113 8.90 -8.73 -2.76
CA PRO A 113 7.99 -8.62 -1.64
C PRO A 113 8.72 -8.39 -0.32
N PHE A 114 8.36 -7.35 0.41
CA PHE A 114 8.82 -7.21 1.80
C PHE A 114 8.27 -8.34 2.68
N ASN A 115 8.81 -8.51 3.88
CA ASN A 115 8.40 -9.56 4.82
C ASN A 115 6.94 -9.35 5.29
N LEU A 116 6.00 -9.86 4.49
CA LEU A 116 4.57 -9.72 4.74
C LEU A 116 4.12 -10.42 6.03
N ASP A 117 4.67 -11.58 6.35
CA ASP A 117 4.32 -12.28 7.60
C ASP A 117 4.64 -11.42 8.83
N GLY A 118 5.83 -10.81 8.84
CA GLY A 118 6.27 -9.92 9.92
C GLY A 118 5.44 -8.63 9.98
N VAL A 119 5.19 -7.99 8.84
CA VAL A 119 4.38 -6.75 8.77
C VAL A 119 2.95 -7.00 9.22
N MET A 120 2.31 -8.08 8.75
CA MET A 120 0.95 -8.41 9.15
C MET A 120 0.83 -8.80 10.63
N ARG A 121 1.87 -9.44 11.19
CA ARG A 121 1.96 -9.69 12.63
C ARG A 121 1.96 -8.38 13.42
N ILE A 122 2.87 -7.46 13.09
CA ILE A 122 2.96 -6.13 13.72
C ILE A 122 1.64 -5.38 13.59
N ALA A 123 1.08 -5.33 12.40
CA ALA A 123 -0.17 -4.64 12.14
C ALA A 123 -1.32 -5.16 13.02
N LYS A 124 -1.40 -6.48 13.18
CA LYS A 124 -2.40 -7.12 14.05
C LYS A 124 -2.16 -6.81 15.53
N GLU A 125 -0.91 -6.88 16.00
CA GLU A 125 -0.54 -6.63 17.40
C GLU A 125 -0.84 -5.18 17.81
N HIS A 126 -0.64 -4.23 16.90
CA HIS A 126 -0.81 -2.79 17.15
C HIS A 126 -2.10 -2.20 16.55
N ASN A 127 -2.98 -3.04 15.96
CA ASN A 127 -4.22 -2.62 15.30
C ASN A 127 -4.00 -1.55 14.22
N LEU A 128 -2.98 -1.75 13.38
CA LEU A 128 -2.61 -0.84 12.28
C LEU A 128 -3.28 -1.26 10.97
N PHE A 129 -3.54 -0.28 10.11
CA PHE A 129 -3.84 -0.56 8.70
C PHE A 129 -2.56 -0.85 7.92
N VAL A 130 -2.67 -1.69 6.88
CA VAL A 130 -1.58 -1.97 5.94
C VAL A 130 -2.02 -1.62 4.53
N ILE A 131 -1.26 -0.74 3.87
CA ILE A 131 -1.39 -0.43 2.45
C ILE A 131 -0.16 -1.00 1.73
N GLU A 132 -0.41 -1.91 0.79
CA GLU A 132 0.60 -2.47 -0.08
C GLU A 132 0.64 -1.70 -1.41
N ASP A 133 1.74 -1.02 -1.72
CA ASP A 133 1.95 -0.43 -3.05
C ASP A 133 2.61 -1.50 -3.95
N THR A 134 1.84 -2.04 -4.89
CA THR A 134 2.27 -3.11 -5.80
C THR A 134 2.61 -2.61 -7.19
N CYS A 135 2.88 -1.32 -7.36
CA CYS A 135 3.16 -0.74 -8.68
C CYS A 135 4.29 -1.45 -9.42
N ASP A 136 5.33 -1.89 -8.71
CA ASP A 136 6.45 -2.64 -9.28
C ASP A 136 6.33 -4.18 -9.11
N ALA A 137 5.22 -4.69 -8.58
CA ALA A 137 5.13 -6.07 -8.11
C ALA A 137 3.90 -6.83 -8.61
N VAL A 138 3.25 -6.35 -9.66
CA VAL A 138 2.09 -7.05 -10.23
C VAL A 138 2.51 -8.43 -10.73
N GLY A 139 1.85 -9.48 -10.20
CA GLY A 139 2.17 -10.87 -10.50
C GLY A 139 3.20 -11.52 -9.58
N ALA A 140 3.87 -10.74 -8.71
CA ALA A 140 4.69 -11.30 -7.65
C ALA A 140 3.84 -12.04 -6.61
N THR A 141 4.43 -13.05 -5.98
CA THR A 141 3.73 -13.85 -4.96
C THR A 141 4.59 -13.94 -3.70
N TYR A 142 3.92 -14.01 -2.55
CA TYR A 142 4.52 -14.28 -1.26
C TYR A 142 3.81 -15.48 -0.64
N ASN A 143 4.55 -16.55 -0.31
CA ASN A 143 3.98 -17.81 0.18
C ASN A 143 2.84 -18.36 -0.71
N GLY A 144 2.97 -18.22 -2.04
CA GLY A 144 2.01 -18.71 -3.03
C GLY A 144 0.73 -17.87 -3.18
N LYS A 145 0.65 -16.70 -2.54
CA LYS A 145 -0.45 -15.75 -2.68
C LYS A 145 0.03 -14.48 -3.40
N PRO A 146 -0.80 -13.84 -4.22
CA PRO A 146 -0.44 -12.56 -4.84
C PRO A 146 -0.07 -11.51 -3.78
N VAL A 147 1.02 -10.76 -3.98
CA VAL A 147 1.27 -9.56 -3.19
C VAL A 147 0.16 -8.54 -3.47
N GLY A 148 -0.18 -7.72 -2.48
CA GLY A 148 -1.35 -6.86 -2.54
C GLY A 148 -2.64 -7.52 -2.03
N SER A 149 -2.57 -8.81 -1.63
CA SER A 149 -3.72 -9.52 -1.04
C SER A 149 -3.61 -9.74 0.47
N PHE A 150 -2.60 -9.16 1.11
CA PHE A 150 -2.33 -9.37 2.54
C PHE A 150 -2.84 -8.22 3.40
N GLY A 151 -2.64 -6.98 2.95
CA GLY A 151 -3.06 -5.78 3.66
C GLY A 151 -4.54 -5.45 3.53
N ASP A 152 -4.94 -4.33 4.12
CA ASP A 152 -6.32 -3.82 4.05
C ASP A 152 -6.65 -3.25 2.67
N ILE A 153 -5.68 -2.59 2.03
CA ILE A 153 -5.78 -2.00 0.69
C ILE A 153 -4.48 -2.25 -0.06
N SER A 154 -4.58 -2.51 -1.36
CA SER A 154 -3.42 -2.48 -2.24
C SER A 154 -3.64 -1.50 -3.39
N THR A 155 -2.55 -0.95 -3.88
CA THR A 155 -2.54 -0.05 -5.03
C THR A 155 -1.64 -0.61 -6.13
N THR A 156 -2.01 -0.37 -7.37
CA THR A 156 -1.29 -0.85 -8.54
C THR A 156 -1.24 0.25 -9.59
N SER A 157 -0.22 0.22 -10.42
CA SER A 157 -0.08 1.14 -11.56
C SER A 157 0.21 0.38 -12.84
N PHE A 158 -0.40 0.86 -13.93
CA PHE A 158 -0.17 0.37 -15.28
C PHE A 158 0.58 1.41 -16.14
N TYR A 159 1.36 2.26 -15.48
CA TYR A 159 2.25 3.21 -16.13
C TYR A 159 3.24 2.48 -17.08
N PRO A 160 3.57 3.04 -18.26
CA PRO A 160 4.39 2.33 -19.26
C PRO A 160 5.73 1.78 -18.78
N ALA A 161 6.32 2.37 -17.73
CA ALA A 161 7.57 1.89 -17.15
C ALA A 161 7.40 0.65 -16.24
N HIS A 162 6.18 0.30 -15.85
CA HIS A 162 5.90 -0.90 -15.04
C HIS A 162 5.84 -2.16 -15.89
N HIS A 163 5.69 -3.32 -15.25
CA HIS A 163 5.68 -4.63 -15.92
C HIS A 163 4.54 -4.80 -16.92
N ILE A 164 3.39 -4.21 -16.64
CA ILE A 164 2.19 -4.27 -17.46
C ILE A 164 1.68 -2.85 -17.67
N THR A 165 1.42 -2.49 -18.93
CA THR A 165 0.76 -1.24 -19.28
C THR A 165 -0.63 -1.53 -19.85
N MET A 166 -1.59 -0.65 -19.57
CA MET A 166 -2.94 -0.76 -20.14
C MET A 166 -3.05 -0.07 -21.50
N GLY A 167 -1.98 0.56 -21.98
CA GLY A 167 -2.03 1.50 -23.11
C GLY A 167 -2.82 2.76 -22.72
N GLU A 168 -2.67 3.81 -23.45
CA GLU A 168 -3.46 5.05 -23.26
C GLU A 168 -4.17 5.45 -24.52
#